data_32ae9cfa958a75b6f98a21955eb97af7
#
_entry.id   32ae9cfa958a75b6f98a21955eb97af7
#
_cell.length_a   1.000
_cell.length_b   1.000
_cell.length_c   1.000
_cell.angle_alpha   90.00
_cell.angle_beta   90.00
_cell.angle_gamma   90.00
#
_symmetry.space_group_name_H-M   'P 1'
#
loop_
_entity.id
_entity.type
_entity.pdbx_description
1 polymer ?
#
loop_
_entity_poly.entity_id
_entity_poly.type
_entity_poly.pdbx_seq_one_letter_code
_entity_poly.pdbx_strand_id
1 'polypeptide(L)'
;YTKVTLVNLDPPGLIGTRWAPTTVDTDLMDGLTAALEGFSSEERKGITLKKACSSAAGGLKIVAVGLVPELTVQAAREAALGAGARVLAAYAYTLTADELEEIKDICPDLLLLAGGIDGGNSKVILENAALIAASGLTVPVVVAGNKVVAPQVKALLEKRIARVVVTGNVMPDINVLSVEPARQAIRGLYLEEITKAKGLEQIQEQVGLAMPTPLAVMKAGEFFQKTSQKEIVIVDVGGATTDVHSFSDGRPKRSGCLLKGLPEPFCKRTVEGDLGMRVSLNSLLEVVAEEDLLADMPFAVDIDELRAFVSRVTSDRGALALDQREKQFDQMLASSCVREALRRHAGTLTEAYNKAEKLL
;
A
#
# COMPACT_ATOMS: atom_id res chain seq x y z
N TYR A 1 -0.93 -0.64 16.84
CA TYR A 1 -0.30 -1.46 17.89
C TYR A 1 1.10 -1.86 17.50
N THR A 2 2.02 -1.85 18.47
CA THR A 2 3.35 -2.46 18.38
C THR A 2 3.24 -3.93 18.77
N LYS A 3 3.59 -4.83 17.85
CA LYS A 3 3.58 -6.28 18.07
C LYS A 3 4.99 -6.80 18.15
N VAL A 4 5.26 -7.64 19.14
CA VAL A 4 6.52 -8.39 19.28
C VAL A 4 6.20 -9.87 19.23
N THR A 5 6.79 -10.56 18.26
CA THR A 5 6.66 -12.00 18.12
C THR A 5 8.02 -12.65 18.40
N LEU A 6 8.06 -13.55 19.35
CA LEU A 6 9.25 -14.32 19.70
C LEU A 6 9.15 -15.71 19.08
N VAL A 7 10.17 -16.05 18.32
CA VAL A 7 10.26 -17.35 17.63
C VAL A 7 11.56 -18.05 18.00
N ASN A 8 11.49 -19.37 18.14
CA ASN A 8 12.67 -20.21 18.20
C ASN A 8 13.06 -20.60 16.76
N LEU A 9 14.35 -20.52 16.46
CA LEU A 9 14.85 -20.88 15.12
C LEU A 9 15.30 -22.34 15.04
N ASP A 10 15.65 -22.93 16.18
CA ASP A 10 16.08 -24.34 16.24
C ASP A 10 15.64 -24.99 17.58
N PRO A 11 14.66 -25.91 17.57
CA PRO A 11 13.75 -26.20 16.43
C PRO A 11 12.82 -25.01 16.14
N PRO A 12 12.40 -24.82 14.87
CA PRO A 12 11.52 -23.70 14.51
C PRO A 12 10.20 -23.78 15.27
N GLY A 13 9.80 -22.67 15.89
CA GLY A 13 8.56 -22.61 16.65
C GLY A 13 8.20 -21.22 17.15
N LEU A 14 6.91 -20.97 17.29
CA LEU A 14 6.38 -19.76 17.89
C LEU A 14 6.42 -19.91 19.42
N ILE A 15 7.15 -19.02 20.11
CA ILE A 15 7.14 -18.94 21.57
C ILE A 15 5.95 -18.12 22.03
N GLY A 16 5.72 -16.96 21.43
CA GLY A 16 4.57 -16.14 21.76
C GLY A 16 4.56 -14.81 21.02
N THR A 17 3.42 -14.14 21.09
CA THR A 17 3.24 -12.77 20.58
C THR A 17 2.74 -11.90 21.71
N ARG A 18 3.27 -10.69 21.82
CA ARG A 18 2.83 -9.62 22.73
C ARG A 18 2.60 -8.35 21.93
N TRP A 19 1.77 -7.50 22.45
CA TRP A 19 1.41 -6.24 21.77
C TRP A 19 1.08 -5.16 22.80
N ALA A 20 1.36 -3.94 22.42
CA ALA A 20 1.04 -2.74 23.17
C ALA A 20 0.55 -1.63 22.20
N PRO A 21 -0.14 -0.59 22.68
CA PRO A 21 -0.42 0.58 21.86
C PRO A 21 0.86 1.14 21.25
N THR A 22 0.81 1.56 19.99
CA THR A 22 1.93 2.25 19.36
C THR A 22 1.92 3.72 19.79
N THR A 23 2.99 4.16 20.44
CA THR A 23 3.12 5.51 21.02
C THR A 23 3.69 6.48 19.98
N VAL A 24 2.96 6.69 18.88
CA VAL A 24 3.41 7.53 17.73
C VAL A 24 3.56 8.99 18.12
N ASP A 25 2.71 9.47 19.03
CA ASP A 25 2.65 10.88 19.45
C ASP A 25 3.75 11.25 20.45
N THR A 26 4.38 10.25 21.09
CA THR A 26 5.43 10.45 22.11
C THR A 26 6.76 9.84 21.68
N ASP A 27 6.99 8.58 22.01
CA ASP A 27 8.19 7.80 21.64
C ASP A 27 7.80 6.36 21.31
N LEU A 28 8.17 5.91 20.12
CA LEU A 28 7.87 4.54 19.67
C LEU A 28 8.56 3.46 20.52
N MET A 29 9.64 3.83 21.23
CA MET A 29 10.33 2.93 22.15
C MET A 29 9.48 2.55 23.36
N ASP A 30 8.57 3.42 23.81
CA ASP A 30 7.68 3.13 24.93
C ASP A 30 6.75 1.95 24.59
N GLY A 31 6.12 1.98 23.42
CA GLY A 31 5.27 0.88 22.93
C GLY A 31 6.04 -0.42 22.70
N LEU A 32 7.28 -0.34 22.20
CA LEU A 32 8.14 -1.50 22.03
C LEU A 32 8.54 -2.11 23.38
N THR A 33 8.93 -1.28 24.33
CA THR A 33 9.31 -1.69 25.68
C THR A 33 8.14 -2.36 26.39
N ALA A 34 6.97 -1.74 26.37
CA ALA A 34 5.75 -2.30 26.95
C ALA A 34 5.37 -3.67 26.34
N ALA A 35 5.51 -3.82 25.03
CA ALA A 35 5.28 -5.10 24.37
C ALA A 35 6.33 -6.17 24.77
N LEU A 36 7.60 -5.77 24.92
CA LEU A 36 8.69 -6.68 25.36
C LEU A 36 8.54 -7.10 26.82
N GLU A 37 8.03 -6.24 27.69
CA GLU A 37 7.77 -6.55 29.11
C GLU A 37 6.75 -7.68 29.30
N GLY A 38 5.91 -7.94 28.29
CA GLY A 38 5.02 -9.08 28.28
C GLY A 38 5.71 -10.44 28.18
N PHE A 39 7.01 -10.49 27.94
CA PHE A 39 7.84 -11.70 27.96
C PHE A 39 8.64 -11.79 29.25
N SER A 40 8.93 -13.00 29.73
CA SER A 40 9.75 -13.22 30.92
C SER A 40 11.20 -12.73 30.74
N SER A 41 11.88 -12.50 31.82
CA SER A 41 13.30 -12.09 31.79
C SER A 41 14.20 -13.13 31.11
N GLU A 42 13.87 -14.41 31.24
CA GLU A 42 14.61 -15.51 30.60
C GLU A 42 14.41 -15.51 29.11
N GLU A 43 13.16 -15.38 28.63
CA GLU A 43 12.83 -15.29 27.21
C GLU A 43 13.54 -14.09 26.57
N ARG A 44 13.55 -12.94 27.23
CA ARG A 44 14.23 -11.73 26.73
C ARG A 44 15.75 -11.88 26.65
N LYS A 45 16.38 -12.54 27.59
CA LYS A 45 17.84 -12.79 27.59
C LYS A 45 18.26 -13.75 26.48
N GLY A 46 17.38 -14.64 26.04
CA GLY A 46 17.61 -15.57 24.95
C GLY A 46 17.53 -14.96 23.54
N ILE A 47 17.15 -13.69 23.40
CA ILE A 47 17.01 -13.05 22.09
C ILE A 47 18.38 -12.81 21.47
N THR A 48 18.69 -13.52 20.39
CA THR A 48 19.96 -13.41 19.65
C THR A 48 19.85 -12.56 18.39
N LEU A 49 18.66 -12.48 17.79
CA LEU A 49 18.39 -11.73 16.58
C LEU A 49 17.10 -10.92 16.72
N LYS A 50 17.15 -9.66 16.34
CA LYS A 50 15.98 -8.78 16.31
C LYS A 50 15.80 -8.24 14.91
N LYS A 51 14.56 -8.18 14.45
CA LYS A 51 14.18 -7.56 13.18
C LYS A 51 12.82 -6.88 13.35
N ALA A 52 12.65 -5.74 12.71
CA ALA A 52 11.39 -5.01 12.74
C ALA A 52 10.95 -4.62 11.34
N CYS A 53 9.65 -4.48 11.17
CA CYS A 53 9.02 -3.75 10.07
C CYS A 53 8.09 -2.69 10.68
N SER A 54 7.85 -1.62 9.97
CA SER A 54 7.01 -0.53 10.45
C SER A 54 5.96 -0.14 9.42
N SER A 55 4.73 0.04 9.89
CA SER A 55 3.67 0.77 9.20
C SER A 55 3.46 2.18 9.80
N ALA A 56 4.38 2.61 10.68
CA ALA A 56 4.36 3.97 11.23
C ALA A 56 4.31 4.99 10.08
N ALA A 57 3.53 6.05 10.26
CA ALA A 57 3.19 7.04 9.25
C ALA A 57 2.27 6.55 8.11
N GLY A 58 1.58 5.41 8.26
CA GLY A 58 0.58 4.95 7.29
C GLY A 58 1.14 4.55 5.91
N GLY A 59 2.46 4.28 5.81
CA GLY A 59 3.18 4.08 4.56
C GLY A 59 3.54 5.40 3.87
N LEU A 60 4.54 5.38 2.99
CA LEU A 60 4.96 6.54 2.21
C LEU A 60 3.82 6.96 1.27
N LYS A 61 3.36 8.21 1.41
CA LYS A 61 2.30 8.80 0.57
C LYS A 61 2.89 9.26 -0.75
N ILE A 62 2.47 8.66 -1.84
CA ILE A 62 3.00 8.95 -3.17
C ILE A 62 1.90 9.52 -4.05
N VAL A 63 2.24 10.54 -4.82
CA VAL A 63 1.50 10.94 -6.02
C VAL A 63 2.29 10.47 -7.23
N ALA A 64 1.62 9.77 -8.14
CA ALA A 64 2.19 9.28 -9.39
C ALA A 64 1.79 10.18 -10.56
N VAL A 65 2.73 10.52 -11.41
CA VAL A 65 2.51 11.30 -12.64
C VAL A 65 3.05 10.51 -13.82
N GLY A 66 2.23 10.34 -14.86
CA GLY A 66 2.62 9.57 -16.05
C GLY A 66 2.12 10.17 -17.35
N LEU A 67 2.35 9.48 -18.46
CA LEU A 67 1.91 9.95 -19.79
C LEU A 67 0.50 9.48 -20.15
N VAL A 68 0.21 8.19 -19.92
CA VAL A 68 -1.06 7.55 -20.33
C VAL A 68 -1.63 6.80 -19.13
N PRO A 69 -2.93 6.98 -18.80
CA PRO A 69 -3.53 6.38 -17.60
C PRO A 69 -3.35 4.86 -17.50
N GLU A 70 -3.71 4.14 -18.56
CA GLU A 70 -3.71 2.67 -18.59
C GLU A 70 -2.32 2.05 -18.78
N LEU A 71 -1.28 2.86 -19.00
CA LEU A 71 0.10 2.42 -19.26
C LEU A 71 1.07 2.94 -18.21
N THR A 72 1.69 4.10 -18.46
CA THR A 72 2.76 4.63 -17.60
C THR A 72 2.29 5.03 -16.21
N VAL A 73 1.05 5.52 -16.06
CA VAL A 73 0.46 5.81 -14.74
C VAL A 73 0.23 4.51 -13.99
N GLN A 74 -0.34 3.49 -14.63
CA GLN A 74 -0.55 2.20 -14.00
C GLN A 74 0.79 1.54 -13.61
N ALA A 75 1.81 1.59 -14.48
CA ALA A 75 3.15 1.10 -14.17
C ALA A 75 3.77 1.82 -12.95
N ALA A 76 3.60 3.14 -12.85
CA ALA A 76 4.05 3.91 -11.71
C ALA A 76 3.31 3.54 -10.42
N ARG A 77 2.00 3.33 -10.48
CA ARG A 77 1.20 2.83 -9.34
C ARG A 77 1.70 1.47 -8.86
N GLU A 78 1.94 0.53 -9.77
CA GLU A 78 2.48 -0.80 -9.45
C GLU A 78 3.87 -0.72 -8.79
N ALA A 79 4.72 0.20 -9.25
CA ALA A 79 6.02 0.44 -8.63
C ALA A 79 5.86 0.95 -7.18
N ALA A 80 5.01 1.94 -6.97
CA ALA A 80 4.76 2.53 -5.65
C ALA A 80 4.14 1.53 -4.67
N LEU A 81 3.08 0.84 -5.08
CA LEU A 81 2.40 -0.17 -4.26
C LEU A 81 3.34 -1.33 -3.91
N GLY A 82 4.11 -1.82 -4.89
CA GLY A 82 5.09 -2.88 -4.68
C GLY A 82 6.29 -2.47 -3.80
N ALA A 83 6.55 -1.16 -3.63
CA ALA A 83 7.51 -0.65 -2.65
C ALA A 83 6.96 -0.58 -1.22
N GLY A 84 5.67 -0.84 -1.04
CA GLY A 84 4.99 -0.71 0.26
C GLY A 84 4.38 0.68 0.51
N ALA A 85 4.35 1.55 -0.50
CA ALA A 85 3.79 2.89 -0.41
C ALA A 85 2.26 2.90 -0.62
N ARG A 86 1.64 4.06 -0.30
CA ARG A 86 0.24 4.38 -0.63
C ARG A 86 0.22 5.37 -1.79
N VAL A 87 -0.54 5.09 -2.82
CA VAL A 87 -0.77 6.03 -3.92
C VAL A 87 -2.03 6.83 -3.63
N LEU A 88 -1.87 8.11 -3.31
CA LEU A 88 -2.97 9.01 -2.93
C LEU A 88 -3.69 9.57 -4.15
N ALA A 89 -2.93 9.88 -5.21
CA ALA A 89 -3.46 10.32 -6.49
C ALA A 89 -2.55 9.90 -7.64
N ALA A 90 -3.10 9.87 -8.84
CA ALA A 90 -2.34 9.55 -10.03
C ALA A 90 -2.85 10.41 -11.21
N TYR A 91 -1.93 11.12 -11.84
CA TYR A 91 -2.21 12.06 -12.93
C TYR A 91 -1.60 11.58 -14.22
N ALA A 92 -2.26 11.91 -15.32
CA ALA A 92 -1.82 11.56 -16.68
C ALA A 92 -1.66 12.82 -17.52
N TYR A 93 -0.91 12.70 -18.59
CA TYR A 93 -0.65 13.80 -19.54
C TYR A 93 0.17 14.95 -18.93
N THR A 94 0.04 16.15 -19.50
CA THR A 94 0.67 17.36 -18.95
C THR A 94 -0.19 17.88 -17.81
N LEU A 95 0.45 18.07 -16.63
CA LEU A 95 -0.20 18.58 -15.43
C LEU A 95 -0.79 19.98 -15.68
N THR A 96 -1.96 20.21 -15.14
CA THR A 96 -2.61 21.51 -15.09
C THR A 96 -2.23 22.27 -13.81
N ALA A 97 -2.54 23.58 -13.76
CA ALA A 97 -2.33 24.38 -12.56
C ALA A 97 -3.18 23.87 -11.37
N ASP A 98 -4.41 23.47 -11.64
CA ASP A 98 -5.33 22.97 -10.61
C ASP A 98 -4.84 21.64 -10.03
N GLU A 99 -4.35 20.71 -10.88
CA GLU A 99 -3.75 19.45 -10.41
C GLU A 99 -2.49 19.67 -9.58
N LEU A 100 -1.69 20.70 -9.88
CA LEU A 100 -0.53 21.05 -9.06
C LEU A 100 -0.93 21.59 -7.69
N GLU A 101 -1.99 22.39 -7.59
CA GLU A 101 -2.55 22.81 -6.30
C GLU A 101 -3.13 21.61 -5.53
N GLU A 102 -3.87 20.73 -6.20
CA GLU A 102 -4.37 19.50 -5.59
C GLU A 102 -3.22 18.62 -5.03
N ILE A 103 -2.11 18.49 -5.76
CA ILE A 103 -0.92 17.78 -5.28
C ILE A 103 -0.35 18.43 -4.00
N LYS A 104 -0.37 19.76 -3.91
CA LYS A 104 0.08 20.46 -2.69
C LYS A 104 -0.84 20.18 -1.51
N ASP A 105 -2.16 20.22 -1.73
CA ASP A 105 -3.16 19.96 -0.70
C ASP A 105 -3.11 18.52 -0.19
N ILE A 106 -2.82 17.56 -1.06
CA ILE A 106 -2.59 16.15 -0.71
C ILE A 106 -1.38 16.00 0.22
N CYS A 107 -0.39 16.90 0.16
CA CYS A 107 0.85 16.83 0.93
C CYS A 107 1.52 15.44 0.83
N PRO A 108 1.93 15.00 -0.38
CA PRO A 108 2.61 13.71 -0.53
C PRO A 108 4.00 13.75 0.10
N ASP A 109 4.52 12.58 0.48
CA ASP A 109 5.89 12.43 0.95
C ASP A 109 6.88 12.29 -0.22
N LEU A 110 6.37 11.93 -1.41
CA LEU A 110 7.16 11.69 -2.62
C LEU A 110 6.31 11.83 -3.89
N LEU A 111 6.90 12.39 -4.94
CA LEU A 111 6.38 12.32 -6.30
C LEU A 111 7.10 11.24 -7.11
N LEU A 112 6.35 10.39 -7.81
CA LEU A 112 6.87 9.46 -8.79
C LEU A 112 6.55 9.96 -10.19
N LEU A 113 7.55 10.49 -10.89
CA LEU A 113 7.42 11.03 -12.24
C LEU A 113 7.86 9.98 -13.26
N ALA A 114 6.89 9.43 -13.96
CA ALA A 114 7.07 8.50 -15.08
C ALA A 114 6.62 9.17 -16.39
N GLY A 115 6.79 8.48 -17.50
CA GLY A 115 6.22 8.90 -18.78
C GLY A 115 7.15 8.69 -19.96
N GLY A 116 6.53 8.24 -21.06
CA GLY A 116 7.20 7.82 -22.28
C GLY A 116 7.96 6.51 -22.14
N ILE A 117 7.94 5.69 -23.18
CA ILE A 117 8.88 4.57 -23.32
C ILE A 117 10.28 5.11 -23.65
N ASP A 118 11.30 4.28 -23.53
CA ASP A 118 12.68 4.70 -23.83
C ASP A 118 12.85 5.07 -25.29
N GLY A 119 13.27 6.32 -25.53
CA GLY A 119 13.36 6.87 -26.90
C GLY A 119 12.03 7.32 -27.52
N GLY A 120 10.90 7.16 -26.80
CA GLY A 120 9.58 7.63 -27.22
C GLY A 120 9.28 9.07 -26.80
N ASN A 121 8.04 9.32 -26.36
CA ASN A 121 7.63 10.67 -25.94
C ASN A 121 8.54 11.23 -24.86
N SER A 122 9.11 12.38 -25.12
CA SER A 122 9.98 13.11 -24.19
C SER A 122 9.34 14.44 -23.74
N LYS A 123 8.39 14.96 -24.51
CA LYS A 123 7.82 16.30 -24.32
C LYS A 123 7.10 16.39 -22.98
N VAL A 124 6.15 15.49 -22.72
CA VAL A 124 5.27 15.56 -21.55
C VAL A 124 6.06 15.44 -20.23
N ILE A 125 6.99 14.51 -20.14
CA ILE A 125 7.80 14.36 -18.92
C ILE A 125 8.69 15.59 -18.64
N LEU A 126 9.22 16.24 -19.67
CA LEU A 126 9.98 17.48 -19.54
C LEU A 126 9.10 18.66 -19.14
N GLU A 127 7.90 18.79 -19.72
CA GLU A 127 6.92 19.79 -19.34
C GLU A 127 6.50 19.62 -17.88
N ASN A 128 6.16 18.40 -17.46
CA ASN A 128 5.79 18.09 -16.08
C ASN A 128 6.94 18.39 -15.12
N ALA A 129 8.18 18.04 -15.46
CA ALA A 129 9.33 18.38 -14.64
C ALA A 129 9.50 19.90 -14.45
N ALA A 130 9.31 20.68 -15.51
CA ALA A 130 9.37 22.14 -15.44
C ALA A 130 8.25 22.73 -14.59
N LEU A 131 7.02 22.22 -14.75
CA LEU A 131 5.84 22.62 -13.96
C LEU A 131 6.01 22.29 -12.47
N ILE A 132 6.44 21.08 -12.15
CA ILE A 132 6.72 20.65 -10.78
C ILE A 132 7.82 21.54 -10.16
N ALA A 133 8.91 21.80 -10.88
CA ALA A 133 9.97 22.69 -10.39
C ALA A 133 9.49 24.13 -10.15
N ALA A 134 8.55 24.62 -10.94
CA ALA A 134 7.98 25.96 -10.81
C ALA A 134 6.87 26.06 -9.75
N SER A 135 6.25 24.94 -9.37
CA SER A 135 5.07 24.92 -8.50
C SER A 135 5.33 25.30 -7.04
N GLY A 136 6.60 25.25 -6.58
CA GLY A 136 6.98 25.43 -5.18
C GLY A 136 6.93 24.15 -4.34
N LEU A 137 6.63 23.00 -4.93
CA LEU A 137 6.76 21.70 -4.28
C LEU A 137 8.22 21.44 -3.92
N THR A 138 8.46 20.92 -2.70
CA THR A 138 9.82 20.62 -2.19
C THR A 138 10.01 19.14 -1.89
N VAL A 139 8.97 18.32 -2.10
CA VAL A 139 9.01 16.89 -1.82
C VAL A 139 10.00 16.16 -2.74
N PRO A 140 10.62 15.07 -2.28
CA PRO A 140 11.49 14.24 -3.12
C PRO A 140 10.79 13.78 -4.39
N VAL A 141 11.53 13.67 -5.48
CA VAL A 141 11.02 13.16 -6.77
C VAL A 141 11.83 11.96 -7.22
N VAL A 142 11.15 10.86 -7.51
CA VAL A 142 11.71 9.71 -8.23
C VAL A 142 11.34 9.84 -9.70
N VAL A 143 12.34 9.90 -10.56
CA VAL A 143 12.17 9.94 -12.02
C VAL A 143 12.36 8.53 -12.56
N ALA A 144 11.29 7.95 -13.09
CA ALA A 144 11.22 6.57 -13.58
C ALA A 144 10.59 6.49 -14.98
N GLY A 145 10.91 7.44 -15.84
CA GLY A 145 10.40 7.54 -17.21
C GLY A 145 11.49 7.40 -18.26
N ASN A 146 11.24 7.93 -19.46
CA ASN A 146 12.11 7.85 -20.63
C ASN A 146 13.58 8.17 -20.31
N LYS A 147 14.45 7.16 -20.37
CA LYS A 147 15.87 7.27 -20.01
C LYS A 147 16.65 8.29 -20.86
N VAL A 148 16.20 8.54 -22.09
CA VAL A 148 16.90 9.46 -23.02
C VAL A 148 16.91 10.89 -22.50
N VAL A 149 15.82 11.31 -21.87
CA VAL A 149 15.64 12.66 -21.32
C VAL A 149 15.74 12.73 -19.80
N ALA A 150 15.95 11.62 -19.13
CA ALA A 150 16.07 11.56 -17.67
C ALA A 150 17.13 12.50 -17.08
N PRO A 151 18.33 12.69 -17.70
CA PRO A 151 19.30 13.69 -17.23
C PRO A 151 18.77 15.12 -17.31
N GLN A 152 18.01 15.46 -18.35
CA GLN A 152 17.42 16.79 -18.52
C GLN A 152 16.28 17.01 -17.51
N VAL A 153 15.42 15.99 -17.30
CA VAL A 153 14.38 16.00 -16.28
C VAL A 153 14.98 16.24 -14.90
N LYS A 154 16.05 15.52 -14.56
CA LYS A 154 16.77 15.69 -13.30
C LYS A 154 17.27 17.12 -13.14
N ALA A 155 17.96 17.66 -14.15
CA ALA A 155 18.52 19.01 -14.12
C ALA A 155 17.44 20.11 -13.99
N LEU A 156 16.23 19.89 -14.52
CA LEU A 156 15.10 20.80 -14.35
C LEU A 156 14.59 20.78 -12.89
N LEU A 157 14.40 19.60 -12.31
CA LEU A 157 13.88 19.42 -10.97
C LEU A 157 14.86 19.89 -9.89
N GLU A 158 16.16 19.58 -10.02
CA GLU A 158 17.19 19.94 -9.04
C GLU A 158 17.39 21.45 -8.87
N LYS A 159 16.83 22.28 -9.75
CA LYS A 159 16.82 23.74 -9.56
C LYS A 159 16.05 24.18 -8.32
N ARG A 160 15.08 23.40 -7.86
CA ARG A 160 14.17 23.74 -6.76
C ARG A 160 13.93 22.61 -5.77
N ILE A 161 14.15 21.37 -6.19
CA ILE A 161 13.89 20.16 -5.40
C ILE A 161 15.23 19.59 -4.95
N ALA A 162 15.42 19.52 -3.64
CA ALA A 162 16.69 19.11 -3.03
C ALA A 162 17.00 17.62 -3.26
N ARG A 163 15.99 16.78 -3.44
CA ARG A 163 16.16 15.33 -3.58
C ARG A 163 15.49 14.81 -4.86
N VAL A 164 16.27 14.52 -5.86
CA VAL A 164 15.82 13.91 -7.12
C VAL A 164 16.60 12.62 -7.36
N VAL A 165 15.88 11.52 -7.48
CA VAL A 165 16.45 10.19 -7.74
C VAL A 165 16.02 9.74 -9.13
N VAL A 166 16.98 9.48 -10.01
CA VAL A 166 16.69 8.90 -11.33
C VAL A 166 16.89 7.39 -11.26
N THR A 167 15.95 6.65 -11.79
CA THR A 167 15.96 5.19 -11.83
C THR A 167 15.61 4.68 -13.24
N GLY A 168 15.61 3.37 -13.43
CA GLY A 168 15.12 2.77 -14.68
C GLY A 168 13.67 3.11 -14.94
N ASN A 169 13.31 3.19 -16.22
CA ASN A 169 11.92 3.43 -16.65
C ASN A 169 10.99 2.32 -16.17
N VAL A 170 9.86 2.66 -15.57
CA VAL A 170 8.84 1.67 -15.15
C VAL A 170 8.20 0.95 -16.34
N MET A 171 8.24 1.56 -17.52
CA MET A 171 7.77 0.96 -18.76
C MET A 171 8.75 1.31 -19.91
N PRO A 172 9.88 0.59 -20.02
CA PRO A 172 10.90 0.91 -21.02
C PRO A 172 10.45 0.69 -22.46
N ASP A 173 9.47 -0.17 -22.69
CA ASP A 173 8.83 -0.42 -23.99
C ASP A 173 7.34 -0.64 -23.81
N ILE A 174 6.57 -0.61 -24.89
CA ILE A 174 5.11 -0.78 -24.85
C ILE A 174 4.76 -2.15 -24.21
N ASN A 175 3.93 -2.11 -23.18
CA ASN A 175 3.51 -3.30 -22.41
C ASN A 175 4.65 -4.08 -21.71
N VAL A 176 5.85 -3.50 -21.61
CA VAL A 176 6.96 -4.08 -20.87
C VAL A 176 7.10 -3.36 -19.53
N LEU A 177 6.75 -4.05 -18.46
CA LEU A 177 6.89 -3.53 -17.09
C LEU A 177 8.32 -3.77 -16.55
N SER A 178 8.93 -2.73 -15.99
CA SER A 178 10.22 -2.79 -15.29
C SER A 178 10.16 -1.96 -14.01
N VAL A 179 9.37 -2.42 -13.04
CA VAL A 179 9.04 -1.65 -11.83
C VAL A 179 10.07 -1.77 -10.72
N GLU A 180 10.92 -2.81 -10.74
CA GLU A 180 11.83 -3.09 -9.63
C GLU A 180 12.85 -1.99 -9.33
N PRO A 181 13.49 -1.33 -10.32
CA PRO A 181 14.40 -0.20 -10.04
C PRO A 181 13.70 0.96 -9.32
N ALA A 182 12.46 1.29 -9.71
CA ALA A 182 11.67 2.32 -9.04
C ALA A 182 11.25 1.91 -7.62
N ARG A 183 10.89 0.64 -7.42
CA ARG A 183 10.61 0.09 -6.08
C ARG A 183 11.79 0.24 -5.13
N GLN A 184 12.99 -0.06 -5.60
CA GLN A 184 14.21 0.07 -4.80
C GLN A 184 14.51 1.53 -4.45
N ALA A 185 14.35 2.46 -5.39
CA ALA A 185 14.54 3.89 -5.16
C ALA A 185 13.53 4.43 -4.13
N ILE A 186 12.25 4.11 -4.28
CA ILE A 186 11.18 4.49 -3.35
C ILE A 186 11.46 3.92 -1.96
N ARG A 187 11.88 2.66 -1.86
CA ARG A 187 12.24 2.01 -0.60
C ARG A 187 13.43 2.70 0.09
N GLY A 188 14.45 3.10 -0.67
CA GLY A 188 15.59 3.85 -0.14
C GLY A 188 15.15 5.15 0.51
N LEU A 189 14.33 5.94 -0.20
CA LEU A 189 13.77 7.19 0.32
C LEU A 189 12.85 6.97 1.54
N TYR A 190 12.05 5.91 1.54
CA TYR A 190 11.22 5.55 2.68
C TYR A 190 12.06 5.30 3.95
N LEU A 191 13.15 4.56 3.84
CA LEU A 191 14.02 4.28 4.98
C LEU A 191 14.71 5.56 5.49
N GLU A 192 15.12 6.47 4.60
CA GLU A 192 15.68 7.76 4.95
C GLU A 192 14.65 8.67 5.68
N GLU A 193 13.39 8.65 5.27
CA GLU A 193 12.32 9.45 5.90
C GLU A 193 11.86 8.88 7.25
N ILE A 194 11.74 7.55 7.33
CA ILE A 194 11.34 6.90 8.59
C ILE A 194 12.34 7.16 9.71
N THR A 195 13.64 7.22 9.41
CA THR A 195 14.65 7.49 10.43
C THR A 195 14.50 8.86 11.09
N LYS A 196 13.74 9.79 10.50
CA LYS A 196 13.46 11.11 11.08
C LYS A 196 12.35 11.10 12.14
N ALA A 197 11.54 10.03 12.25
CA ALA A 197 10.48 9.96 13.27
C ALA A 197 11.08 9.66 14.65
N LYS A 198 10.55 10.35 15.70
CA LYS A 198 11.01 10.21 17.09
C LYS A 198 11.03 8.73 17.55
N GLY A 199 12.17 8.28 18.04
CA GLY A 199 12.36 6.92 18.54
C GLY A 199 12.68 5.88 17.46
N LEU A 200 12.51 6.17 16.17
CA LEU A 200 12.82 5.22 15.09
C LEU A 200 14.32 5.05 14.87
N GLU A 201 15.14 6.08 15.11
CA GLU A 201 16.60 5.94 15.09
C GLU A 201 17.05 4.91 16.14
N GLN A 202 16.52 4.99 17.35
CA GLN A 202 16.83 4.03 18.43
C GLN A 202 16.32 2.63 18.09
N ILE A 203 15.14 2.50 17.50
CA ILE A 203 14.63 1.21 17.01
C ILE A 203 15.52 0.68 15.89
N GLN A 204 15.96 1.53 14.97
CA GLN A 204 16.90 1.14 13.90
C GLN A 204 18.19 0.59 14.47
N GLU A 205 18.77 1.24 15.48
CA GLU A 205 20.00 0.83 16.11
C GLU A 205 19.84 -0.46 16.96
N GLN A 206 18.75 -0.56 17.71
CA GLN A 206 18.56 -1.68 18.66
C GLN A 206 17.96 -2.93 18.04
N VAL A 207 17.10 -2.77 17.00
CA VAL A 207 16.29 -3.85 16.44
C VAL A 207 16.58 -4.06 14.96
N GLY A 208 17.13 -3.06 14.27
CA GLY A 208 17.33 -3.11 12.82
C GLY A 208 16.00 -3.09 12.06
N LEU A 209 15.45 -1.89 11.83
CA LEU A 209 14.28 -1.72 10.98
C LEU A 209 14.62 -2.17 9.55
N ALA A 210 13.98 -3.22 9.09
CA ALA A 210 14.35 -3.85 7.82
C ALA A 210 13.59 -3.26 6.63
N MET A 211 12.28 -2.98 6.80
CA MET A 211 11.41 -2.58 5.68
C MET A 211 10.01 -2.12 6.14
N PRO A 212 9.22 -1.50 5.23
CA PRO A 212 7.79 -1.29 5.46
C PRO A 212 7.04 -2.60 5.69
N THR A 213 6.03 -2.58 6.58
CA THR A 213 5.21 -3.77 6.86
C THR A 213 4.61 -4.40 5.60
N PRO A 214 4.00 -3.64 4.65
CA PRO A 214 3.45 -4.25 3.44
C PRO A 214 4.51 -4.95 2.58
N LEU A 215 5.74 -4.43 2.55
CA LEU A 215 6.83 -5.09 1.84
C LEU A 215 7.27 -6.38 2.55
N ALA A 216 7.23 -6.39 3.88
CA ALA A 216 7.50 -7.61 4.66
C ALA A 216 6.45 -8.70 4.37
N VAL A 217 5.17 -8.32 4.28
CA VAL A 217 4.07 -9.23 3.88
C VAL A 217 4.29 -9.76 2.46
N MET A 218 4.63 -8.89 1.50
CA MET A 218 4.95 -9.33 0.14
C MET A 218 6.10 -10.33 0.09
N LYS A 219 7.20 -10.06 0.80
CA LYS A 219 8.35 -10.99 0.84
C LYS A 219 8.00 -12.32 1.50
N ALA A 220 7.20 -12.30 2.55
CA ALA A 220 6.69 -13.53 3.17
C ALA A 220 5.83 -14.33 2.19
N GLY A 221 4.92 -13.67 1.46
CA GLY A 221 4.09 -14.29 0.45
C GLY A 221 4.90 -14.90 -0.71
N GLU A 222 5.91 -14.19 -1.20
CA GLU A 222 6.85 -14.74 -2.21
C GLU A 222 7.56 -16.01 -1.70
N PHE A 223 7.99 -15.99 -0.45
CA PHE A 223 8.63 -17.16 0.17
C PHE A 223 7.66 -18.33 0.29
N PHE A 224 6.44 -18.10 0.80
CA PHE A 224 5.41 -19.13 0.89
C PHE A 224 5.02 -19.70 -0.48
N GLN A 225 4.87 -18.84 -1.48
CA GLN A 225 4.56 -19.26 -2.84
C GLN A 225 5.66 -20.14 -3.41
N LYS A 226 6.94 -19.74 -3.29
CA LYS A 226 8.09 -20.52 -3.75
C LYS A 226 8.19 -21.88 -3.06
N THR A 227 7.86 -21.93 -1.76
CA THR A 227 7.94 -23.16 -0.97
C THR A 227 6.77 -24.09 -1.25
N SER A 228 5.55 -23.57 -1.35
CA SER A 228 4.32 -24.35 -1.56
C SER A 228 4.04 -24.65 -3.02
N GLN A 229 4.63 -23.90 -3.95
CA GLN A 229 4.34 -23.94 -5.40
C GLN A 229 2.85 -23.72 -5.73
N LYS A 230 2.13 -22.99 -4.85
CA LYS A 230 0.70 -22.67 -5.00
C LYS A 230 0.53 -21.17 -5.22
N GLU A 231 -0.52 -20.81 -5.93
CA GLU A 231 -0.99 -19.42 -5.93
C GLU A 231 -1.51 -19.07 -4.55
N ILE A 232 -1.18 -17.86 -4.09
CA ILE A 232 -1.49 -17.40 -2.73
C ILE A 232 -2.12 -16.01 -2.81
N VAL A 233 -3.10 -15.79 -1.95
CA VAL A 233 -3.63 -14.47 -1.64
C VAL A 233 -3.49 -14.23 -0.14
N ILE A 234 -2.94 -13.08 0.23
CA ILE A 234 -2.84 -12.63 1.61
C ILE A 234 -3.67 -11.35 1.73
N VAL A 235 -4.55 -11.32 2.71
CA VAL A 235 -5.34 -10.12 3.04
C VAL A 235 -4.96 -9.66 4.44
N ASP A 236 -4.55 -8.41 4.54
CA ASP A 236 -4.23 -7.75 5.81
C ASP A 236 -5.25 -6.66 6.09
N VAL A 237 -6.19 -6.95 6.99
CA VAL A 237 -7.23 -6.01 7.41
C VAL A 237 -6.72 -5.21 8.59
N GLY A 238 -6.44 -3.94 8.33
CA GLY A 238 -5.97 -2.99 9.34
C GLY A 238 -7.08 -2.13 9.93
N GLY A 239 -6.70 -1.22 10.83
CA GLY A 239 -7.64 -0.24 11.41
C GLY A 239 -8.10 0.83 10.43
N ALA A 240 -7.27 1.18 9.44
CA ALA A 240 -7.53 2.26 8.48
C ALA A 240 -7.62 1.77 7.03
N THR A 241 -6.96 0.67 6.68
CA THR A 241 -6.86 0.15 5.31
C THR A 241 -6.96 -1.36 5.30
N THR A 242 -7.36 -1.92 4.17
CA THR A 242 -7.23 -3.34 3.87
C THR A 242 -6.27 -3.52 2.70
N ASP A 243 -5.23 -4.30 2.92
CA ASP A 243 -4.22 -4.61 1.91
C ASP A 243 -4.46 -6.02 1.36
N VAL A 244 -4.43 -6.16 0.03
CA VAL A 244 -4.52 -7.45 -0.64
C VAL A 244 -3.25 -7.68 -1.45
N HIS A 245 -2.62 -8.83 -1.22
CA HIS A 245 -1.44 -9.27 -1.93
C HIS A 245 -1.73 -10.59 -2.64
N SER A 246 -1.54 -10.66 -3.95
CA SER A 246 -1.65 -11.91 -4.71
C SER A 246 -0.33 -12.30 -5.35
N PHE A 247 -0.10 -13.60 -5.44
CA PHE A 247 1.09 -14.23 -6.01
C PHE A 247 0.62 -15.27 -7.03
N SER A 248 0.41 -14.83 -8.26
CA SER A 248 -0.13 -15.64 -9.36
C SER A 248 0.35 -15.09 -10.70
N ASP A 249 0.12 -15.85 -11.77
CA ASP A 249 0.48 -15.43 -13.12
C ASP A 249 -0.41 -14.29 -13.68
N GLY A 250 -1.41 -13.86 -12.93
CA GLY A 250 -2.32 -12.76 -13.28
C GLY A 250 -3.19 -13.03 -14.50
N ARG A 251 -3.26 -14.26 -14.97
CA ARG A 251 -4.03 -14.62 -16.17
C ARG A 251 -5.42 -15.10 -15.80
N PRO A 252 -6.47 -14.61 -16.50
CA PRO A 252 -7.79 -15.15 -16.32
C PRO A 252 -7.80 -16.66 -16.67
N LYS A 253 -8.32 -17.48 -15.74
CA LYS A 253 -8.44 -18.94 -15.96
C LYS A 253 -9.70 -19.30 -16.75
N ARG A 254 -10.63 -18.35 -16.91
CA ARG A 254 -11.84 -18.54 -17.73
C ARG A 254 -11.48 -18.38 -19.20
N SER A 255 -11.88 -19.35 -20.04
CA SER A 255 -11.69 -19.28 -21.48
C SER A 255 -12.45 -18.08 -22.09
N GLY A 256 -11.85 -17.45 -23.09
CA GLY A 256 -12.44 -16.31 -23.80
C GLY A 256 -12.28 -14.96 -23.08
N CYS A 257 -11.58 -14.90 -21.95
CA CYS A 257 -11.24 -13.64 -21.32
C CYS A 257 -9.97 -13.03 -21.92
N LEU A 258 -10.02 -11.75 -22.25
CA LEU A 258 -8.87 -10.96 -22.66
C LEU A 258 -8.56 -9.93 -21.56
N LEU A 259 -7.29 -9.82 -21.18
CA LEU A 259 -6.84 -8.76 -20.29
C LEU A 259 -6.85 -7.43 -21.06
N LYS A 260 -7.47 -6.42 -20.47
CA LYS A 260 -7.40 -5.03 -20.93
C LYS A 260 -6.38 -4.28 -20.08
N GLY A 261 -5.43 -3.62 -20.71
CA GLY A 261 -4.38 -2.86 -20.03
C GLY A 261 -3.06 -3.63 -19.94
N LEU A 262 -2.24 -3.29 -18.95
CA LEU A 262 -0.96 -3.93 -18.73
C LEU A 262 -1.11 -5.36 -18.18
N PRO A 263 -0.17 -6.26 -18.48
CA PRO A 263 -0.09 -7.55 -17.78
C PRO A 263 0.02 -7.32 -16.28
N GLU A 264 -0.73 -8.09 -15.50
CA GLU A 264 -0.61 -8.01 -14.05
C GLU A 264 0.76 -8.55 -13.59
N PRO A 265 1.42 -7.89 -12.61
CA PRO A 265 2.67 -8.40 -12.06
C PRO A 265 2.40 -9.69 -11.28
N PHE A 266 3.37 -10.62 -11.27
CA PHE A 266 3.27 -11.86 -10.49
C PHE A 266 2.99 -11.59 -9.00
N CYS A 267 3.62 -10.58 -8.42
CA CYS A 267 3.33 -10.08 -7.07
C CYS A 267 2.55 -8.78 -7.20
N LYS A 268 1.23 -8.85 -7.09
CA LYS A 268 0.32 -7.70 -7.14
C LYS A 268 -0.09 -7.30 -5.73
N ARG A 269 -0.15 -6.00 -5.45
CA ARG A 269 -0.71 -5.43 -4.22
C ARG A 269 -1.73 -4.35 -4.55
N THR A 270 -2.85 -4.37 -3.85
CA THR A 270 -3.80 -3.24 -3.78
C THR A 270 -3.98 -2.79 -2.34
N VAL A 271 -4.32 -1.54 -2.16
CA VAL A 271 -4.58 -0.92 -0.86
C VAL A 271 -5.91 -0.22 -0.94
N GLU A 272 -6.86 -0.68 -0.13
CA GLU A 272 -8.17 -0.08 -0.02
C GLU A 272 -8.18 0.86 1.20
N GLY A 273 -8.09 2.17 0.92
CA GLY A 273 -7.96 3.20 1.96
C GLY A 273 -9.27 3.51 2.69
N ASP A 274 -10.38 3.09 2.12
CA ASP A 274 -11.74 3.25 2.63
C ASP A 274 -12.28 1.99 3.33
N LEU A 275 -11.50 0.92 3.39
CA LEU A 275 -11.86 -0.34 4.02
C LEU A 275 -10.96 -0.62 5.23
N GLY A 276 -11.43 -0.31 6.43
CA GLY A 276 -10.66 -0.53 7.66
C GLY A 276 -11.55 -0.61 8.90
N MET A 277 -11.08 -1.36 9.89
CA MET A 277 -11.86 -1.80 11.06
C MET A 277 -12.03 -0.75 12.16
N ARG A 278 -11.45 0.46 12.02
CA ARG A 278 -11.58 1.54 13.03
C ARG A 278 -11.67 2.92 12.37
N VAL A 279 -10.64 3.34 11.67
CA VAL A 279 -10.56 4.69 11.10
C VAL A 279 -11.49 4.87 9.89
N SER A 280 -11.54 3.86 9.01
CA SER A 280 -12.30 3.90 7.75
C SER A 280 -13.61 3.08 7.83
N LEU A 281 -14.07 2.75 9.03
CA LEU A 281 -15.26 1.88 9.19
C LEU A 281 -16.55 2.56 8.71
N ASN A 282 -16.65 3.89 8.85
CA ASN A 282 -17.80 4.62 8.32
C ASN A 282 -17.83 4.55 6.77
N SER A 283 -16.66 4.62 6.11
CA SER A 283 -16.59 4.49 4.65
C SER A 283 -17.03 3.09 4.17
N LEU A 284 -16.77 2.04 4.96
CA LEU A 284 -17.27 0.70 4.66
C LEU A 284 -18.79 0.67 4.59
N LEU A 285 -19.49 1.35 5.53
CA LEU A 285 -20.95 1.44 5.55
C LEU A 285 -21.53 2.23 4.36
N GLU A 286 -20.72 3.09 3.73
CA GLU A 286 -21.11 3.82 2.51
C GLU A 286 -20.94 2.97 1.24
N VAL A 287 -19.96 2.05 1.25
CA VAL A 287 -19.58 1.23 0.10
C VAL A 287 -20.39 -0.07 0.01
N VAL A 288 -20.69 -0.68 1.16
CA VAL A 288 -21.41 -1.95 1.24
C VAL A 288 -22.87 -1.67 1.61
N ALA A 289 -23.80 -2.23 0.83
CA ALA A 289 -25.23 -2.07 1.12
C ALA A 289 -25.59 -2.65 2.49
N GLU A 290 -26.43 -1.94 3.23
CA GLU A 290 -26.86 -2.37 4.57
C GLU A 290 -27.48 -3.77 4.58
N GLU A 291 -28.25 -4.09 3.54
CA GLU A 291 -28.86 -5.41 3.35
C GLU A 291 -27.83 -6.53 3.26
N ASP A 292 -26.70 -6.27 2.56
CA ASP A 292 -25.61 -7.24 2.43
C ASP A 292 -24.83 -7.42 3.74
N LEU A 293 -24.69 -6.35 4.54
CA LEU A 293 -24.08 -6.42 5.87
C LEU A 293 -24.96 -7.23 6.82
N LEU A 294 -26.28 -6.95 6.83
CA LEU A 294 -27.21 -7.61 7.72
C LEU A 294 -27.48 -9.07 7.33
N ALA A 295 -27.42 -9.41 6.04
CA ALA A 295 -27.62 -10.77 5.55
C ALA A 295 -26.59 -11.77 6.09
N ASP A 296 -25.37 -11.30 6.38
CA ASP A 296 -24.30 -12.14 6.92
C ASP A 296 -24.39 -12.36 8.45
N MET A 297 -25.39 -11.75 9.13
CA MET A 297 -25.54 -11.86 10.56
C MET A 297 -26.32 -13.13 10.96
N PRO A 298 -25.88 -13.87 11.98
CA PRO A 298 -26.54 -15.10 12.43
C PRO A 298 -27.79 -14.84 13.27
N PHE A 299 -28.16 -13.59 13.50
CA PHE A 299 -29.33 -13.15 14.26
C PHE A 299 -29.91 -11.86 13.68
N ALA A 300 -31.14 -11.54 14.01
CA ALA A 300 -31.74 -10.28 13.61
C ALA A 300 -31.01 -9.09 14.27
N VAL A 301 -30.62 -8.11 13.46
CA VAL A 301 -29.91 -6.89 13.87
C VAL A 301 -30.73 -5.69 13.44
N ASP A 302 -30.86 -4.73 14.33
CA ASP A 302 -31.32 -3.40 13.99
C ASP A 302 -30.09 -2.60 13.43
N ILE A 303 -30.28 -1.96 12.31
CA ILE A 303 -29.20 -1.16 11.69
C ILE A 303 -28.69 -0.05 12.61
N ASP A 304 -29.56 0.51 13.45
CA ASP A 304 -29.17 1.55 14.41
C ASP A 304 -28.26 0.98 15.52
N GLU A 305 -28.43 -0.29 15.89
CA GLU A 305 -27.51 -0.99 16.80
C GLU A 305 -26.10 -1.13 16.18
N LEU A 306 -26.03 -1.53 14.92
CA LEU A 306 -24.76 -1.62 14.20
C LEU A 306 -24.09 -0.25 14.08
N ARG A 307 -24.85 0.79 13.73
CA ARG A 307 -24.34 2.17 13.64
C ARG A 307 -23.84 2.70 14.97
N ALA A 308 -24.52 2.38 16.08
CA ALA A 308 -24.08 2.75 17.43
C ALA A 308 -22.74 2.06 17.78
N PHE A 309 -22.62 0.77 17.46
CA PHE A 309 -21.34 0.04 17.61
C PHE A 309 -20.23 0.69 16.79
N VAL A 310 -20.46 0.95 15.50
CA VAL A 310 -19.49 1.60 14.61
C VAL A 310 -19.08 2.96 15.13
N SER A 311 -20.05 3.80 15.56
CA SER A 311 -19.75 5.11 16.14
C SER A 311 -18.86 5.02 17.38
N ARG A 312 -19.11 4.05 18.26
CA ARG A 312 -18.29 3.83 19.46
C ARG A 312 -16.85 3.45 19.13
N VAL A 313 -16.65 2.44 18.25
CA VAL A 313 -15.30 1.94 17.94
C VAL A 313 -14.51 2.86 17.02
N THR A 314 -15.16 3.76 16.30
CA THR A 314 -14.47 4.81 15.50
C THR A 314 -14.08 6.00 16.37
N SER A 315 -14.87 6.35 17.39
CA SER A 315 -14.56 7.42 18.35
C SER A 315 -13.45 7.01 19.31
N ASP A 316 -13.48 5.76 19.80
CA ASP A 316 -12.41 5.16 20.60
C ASP A 316 -11.79 4.00 19.82
N ARG A 317 -10.66 4.29 19.16
CA ARG A 317 -9.92 3.31 18.34
C ARG A 317 -9.33 2.14 19.14
N GLY A 318 -9.26 2.27 20.46
CA GLY A 318 -8.85 1.22 21.40
C GLY A 318 -10.00 0.35 21.87
N ALA A 319 -11.26 0.76 21.62
CA ALA A 319 -12.43 0.03 22.06
C ALA A 319 -12.49 -1.38 21.46
N LEU A 320 -12.72 -2.35 22.33
CA LEU A 320 -12.96 -3.75 21.98
C LEU A 320 -14.46 -4.05 22.02
N ALA A 321 -14.85 -5.14 21.39
CA ALA A 321 -16.18 -5.69 21.51
C ALA A 321 -16.49 -6.06 22.98
N LEU A 322 -17.60 -5.58 23.52
CA LEU A 322 -17.96 -5.74 24.92
C LEU A 322 -18.55 -7.12 25.22
N ASP A 323 -19.25 -7.69 24.24
CA ASP A 323 -19.94 -8.97 24.37
C ASP A 323 -19.83 -9.83 23.10
N GLN A 324 -20.52 -10.96 23.09
CA GLN A 324 -20.50 -11.89 21.95
C GLN A 324 -21.23 -11.32 20.72
N ARG A 325 -22.23 -10.46 20.92
CA ARG A 325 -22.98 -9.83 19.83
C ARG A 325 -22.10 -8.81 19.09
N GLU A 326 -21.42 -7.95 19.82
CA GLU A 326 -20.46 -7.00 19.23
C GLU A 326 -19.26 -7.69 18.58
N LYS A 327 -18.79 -8.84 19.11
CA LYS A 327 -17.76 -9.65 18.42
C LYS A 327 -18.22 -10.12 17.05
N GLN A 328 -19.50 -10.42 16.90
CA GLN A 328 -20.06 -10.80 15.62
C GLN A 328 -20.18 -9.61 14.66
N PHE A 329 -20.46 -8.40 15.16
CA PHE A 329 -20.34 -7.19 14.36
C PHE A 329 -18.90 -6.99 13.85
N ASP A 330 -17.89 -7.08 14.73
CA ASP A 330 -16.47 -7.00 14.31
C ASP A 330 -16.13 -8.06 13.23
N GLN A 331 -16.60 -9.30 13.39
CA GLN A 331 -16.33 -10.35 12.41
C GLN A 331 -17.03 -10.10 11.07
N MET A 332 -18.29 -9.68 11.08
CA MET A 332 -19.05 -9.35 9.87
C MET A 332 -18.39 -8.18 9.12
N LEU A 333 -18.05 -7.11 9.83
CA LEU A 333 -17.40 -5.94 9.24
C LEU A 333 -16.01 -6.30 8.65
N ALA A 334 -15.22 -7.11 9.35
CA ALA A 334 -13.96 -7.61 8.83
C ALA A 334 -14.14 -8.47 7.57
N SER A 335 -15.13 -9.36 7.57
CA SER A 335 -15.48 -10.19 6.42
C SER A 335 -15.91 -9.33 5.22
N SER A 336 -16.64 -8.25 5.47
CA SER A 336 -17.07 -7.31 4.44
C SER A 336 -15.88 -6.52 3.86
N CYS A 337 -14.93 -6.09 4.70
CA CYS A 337 -13.66 -5.51 4.24
C CYS A 337 -12.90 -6.49 3.33
N VAL A 338 -12.77 -7.75 3.73
CA VAL A 338 -12.07 -8.79 2.95
C VAL A 338 -12.78 -9.01 1.60
N ARG A 339 -14.10 -9.19 1.62
CA ARG A 339 -14.92 -9.44 0.41
C ARG A 339 -14.78 -8.31 -0.60
N GLU A 340 -14.96 -7.06 -0.14
CA GLU A 340 -14.90 -5.91 -1.01
C GLU A 340 -13.48 -5.65 -1.53
N ALA A 341 -12.47 -5.77 -0.68
CA ALA A 341 -11.08 -5.63 -1.08
C ALA A 341 -10.67 -6.69 -2.11
N LEU A 342 -11.07 -7.94 -1.93
CA LEU A 342 -10.81 -9.00 -2.91
C LEU A 342 -11.55 -8.75 -4.23
N ARG A 343 -12.79 -8.27 -4.18
CA ARG A 343 -13.56 -7.92 -5.39
C ARG A 343 -12.85 -6.85 -6.22
N ARG A 344 -12.38 -5.80 -5.57
CA ARG A 344 -11.62 -4.72 -6.21
C ARG A 344 -10.25 -5.20 -6.72
N HIS A 345 -9.57 -6.03 -5.94
CA HIS A 345 -8.29 -6.60 -6.31
C HIS A 345 -8.36 -7.51 -7.54
N ALA A 346 -9.40 -8.33 -7.63
CA ALA A 346 -9.64 -9.21 -8.76
C ALA A 346 -9.99 -8.47 -10.06
N GLY A 347 -10.49 -7.22 -9.95
CA GLY A 347 -10.96 -6.44 -11.08
C GLY A 347 -12.36 -6.84 -11.55
N THR A 348 -12.79 -6.26 -12.66
CA THR A 348 -14.13 -6.46 -13.20
C THR A 348 -14.10 -7.22 -14.52
N LEU A 349 -15.00 -8.17 -14.66
CA LEU A 349 -15.28 -8.84 -15.92
C LEU A 349 -16.34 -8.02 -16.68
N THR A 350 -15.95 -7.45 -17.82
CA THR A 350 -16.91 -6.81 -18.73
C THR A 350 -17.13 -7.70 -19.94
N GLU A 351 -18.38 -7.96 -20.28
CA GLU A 351 -18.69 -8.65 -21.52
C GLU A 351 -18.47 -7.67 -22.70
N ALA A 352 -17.53 -8.02 -23.58
CA ALA A 352 -17.43 -7.35 -24.86
C ALA A 352 -18.63 -7.77 -25.71
N TYR A 353 -19.57 -6.88 -25.91
CA TYR A 353 -20.75 -7.14 -26.73
C TYR A 353 -20.33 -7.49 -28.14
N ASN A 354 -20.75 -8.65 -28.57
CA ASN A 354 -20.69 -9.06 -29.97
C ASN A 354 -21.74 -8.27 -30.76
N LYS A 355 -21.45 -7.02 -31.15
CA LYS A 355 -22.28 -6.26 -32.04
C LYS A 355 -22.43 -6.92 -33.42
N ALA A 356 -21.59 -7.90 -33.76
CA ALA A 356 -21.63 -8.65 -35.02
C ALA A 356 -22.82 -9.61 -35.09
N GLU A 357 -23.35 -10.13 -33.99
CA GLU A 357 -24.54 -11.01 -34.04
C GLU A 357 -25.88 -10.29 -34.25
N LYS A 358 -25.89 -8.96 -34.21
CA LYS A 358 -27.08 -8.16 -34.54
C LYS A 358 -27.13 -7.66 -35.98
N LEU A 359 -26.20 -8.02 -36.85
CA LEU A 359 -26.08 -7.66 -38.24
C LEU A 359 -26.20 -8.87 -39.19
N LEU A 360 -26.64 -9.99 -38.71
CA LEU A 360 -27.15 -11.12 -39.46
C LEU A 360 -28.65 -11.28 -39.09
#